data_2c05287fb24abe100b7e2e2a34bceb25
#
_entry.id   2c05287fb24abe100b7e2e2a34bceb25
#
_cell.length_a   1.000
_cell.length_b   1.000
_cell.length_c   1.000
_cell.angle_alpha   90.00
_cell.angle_beta   90.00
_cell.angle_gamma   90.00
#
_symmetry.space_group_name_H-M   'P 1'
#
loop_
_entity.id
_entity.type
_entity.pdbx_description
1 polymer ?
#
loop_
_entity_poly.entity_id
_entity_poly.type
_entity_poly.pdbx_seq_one_letter_code
_entity_poly.pdbx_strand_id
1 'polypeptide(L)'
;PEVKEVLEDLRRKNFKLAILSNGTPALLKELVVSNNLNSFFDDLFSIEEVGIYKPNAKVYDMPVNKYKVKPAEITFLSANTWDVSGGGNYGYNSIWVNRSNKIFDNLDYTPKSKIGNLNELLEIL
;
A
#
# COMPACT_ATOMS: atom_id res chain seq x y z
N PRO A 1 13.39 -0.58 9.56
CA PRO A 1 14.82 -0.79 9.32
C PRO A 1 15.13 -1.07 7.85
N GLU A 2 14.45 -2.03 7.21
CA GLU A 2 14.66 -2.37 5.80
C GLU A 2 13.88 -1.48 4.84
N VAL A 3 12.97 -0.64 5.33
CA VAL A 3 12.02 0.12 4.52
C VAL A 3 12.72 1.01 3.49
N LYS A 4 13.69 1.81 3.95
CA LYS A 4 14.38 2.77 3.09
C LYS A 4 15.13 2.08 1.96
N GLU A 5 15.84 1.01 2.27
CA GLU A 5 16.62 0.26 1.26
C GLU A 5 15.71 -0.38 0.21
N VAL A 6 14.58 -0.95 0.64
CA VAL A 6 13.61 -1.56 -0.26
C VAL A 6 12.98 -0.50 -1.18
N LEU A 7 12.64 0.66 -0.63
CA LEU A 7 12.09 1.76 -1.44
C LEU A 7 13.09 2.26 -2.48
N GLU A 8 14.37 2.37 -2.11
CA GLU A 8 15.41 2.73 -3.06
C GLU A 8 15.51 1.72 -4.22
N ASP A 9 15.48 0.43 -3.90
CA ASP A 9 15.56 -0.63 -4.90
C ASP A 9 14.35 -0.61 -5.85
N LEU A 10 13.16 -0.38 -5.31
CA LEU A 10 11.94 -0.27 -6.12
C LEU A 10 12.02 0.94 -7.06
N ARG A 11 12.54 2.06 -6.60
CA ARG A 11 12.75 3.24 -7.45
C ARG A 11 13.74 2.97 -8.57
N ARG A 12 14.82 2.26 -8.28
CA ARG A 12 15.80 1.87 -9.31
C ARG A 12 15.19 0.98 -10.38
N LYS A 13 14.18 0.18 -10.01
CA LYS A 13 13.44 -0.67 -10.95
C LYS A 13 12.31 0.06 -11.66
N ASN A 14 12.23 1.37 -11.50
CA ASN A 14 11.22 2.25 -12.13
C ASN A 14 9.79 2.01 -11.66
N PHE A 15 9.59 1.47 -10.47
CA PHE A 15 8.25 1.41 -9.88
C PHE A 15 7.82 2.79 -9.39
N LYS A 16 6.54 3.09 -9.56
CA LYS A 16 5.92 4.24 -8.92
C LYS A 16 5.48 3.84 -7.53
N LEU A 17 5.79 4.68 -6.54
CA LEU A 17 5.50 4.42 -5.14
C LEU A 17 4.51 5.46 -4.61
N ALA A 18 3.50 5.00 -3.88
CA ALA A 18 2.49 5.87 -3.30
C ALA A 18 1.99 5.32 -1.97
N ILE A 19 1.46 6.20 -1.14
CA ILE A 19 0.79 5.83 0.10
C ILE A 19 -0.70 6.12 -0.07
N LEU A 20 -1.54 5.19 0.37
CA LEU A 20 -2.99 5.33 0.41
C LEU A 20 -3.43 5.15 1.86
N SER A 21 -3.96 6.20 2.47
CA SER A 21 -4.19 6.21 3.92
C SER A 21 -5.49 6.90 4.31
N ASN A 22 -6.02 6.49 5.46
CA ASN A 22 -7.11 7.20 6.13
C ASN A 22 -6.63 8.46 6.85
N GLY A 23 -5.33 8.72 6.91
CA GLY A 23 -4.77 9.91 7.54
C GLY A 23 -5.01 11.18 6.72
N THR A 24 -4.94 12.33 7.37
CA THR A 24 -5.05 13.62 6.69
C THR A 24 -3.80 13.87 5.83
N PRO A 25 -3.89 14.72 4.79
CA PRO A 25 -2.72 15.06 3.99
C PRO A 25 -1.58 15.63 4.82
N ALA A 26 -1.88 16.45 5.82
CA ALA A 26 -0.86 17.02 6.70
C ALA A 26 -0.15 15.95 7.53
N LEU A 27 -0.90 14.99 8.10
CA LEU A 27 -0.33 13.90 8.88
C LEU A 27 0.53 12.98 8.02
N LEU A 28 0.09 12.66 6.80
CA LEU A 28 0.86 11.83 5.87
C LEU A 28 2.18 12.50 5.51
N LYS A 29 2.14 13.79 5.17
CA LYS A 29 3.33 14.56 4.83
C LYS A 29 4.31 14.60 6.01
N GLU A 30 3.81 14.87 7.20
CA GLU A 30 4.62 14.88 8.43
C GLU A 30 5.28 13.52 8.67
N LEU A 31 4.53 12.44 8.51
CA LEU A 31 5.03 11.09 8.71
C LEU A 31 6.19 10.76 7.77
N VAL A 32 6.03 11.03 6.47
CA VAL A 32 7.08 10.71 5.49
C VAL A 32 8.30 11.60 5.65
N VAL A 33 8.13 12.88 5.97
CA VAL A 33 9.24 13.81 6.21
C VAL A 33 9.99 13.42 7.48
N SER A 34 9.28 13.11 8.57
CA SER A 34 9.90 12.72 9.84
C SER A 34 10.73 11.44 9.72
N ASN A 35 10.37 10.55 8.81
CA ASN A 35 11.10 9.30 8.58
C ASN A 35 12.05 9.37 7.38
N ASN A 36 12.27 10.55 6.82
CA ASN A 36 13.13 10.78 5.67
C ASN A 36 12.74 9.94 4.44
N LEU A 37 11.44 9.74 4.24
CA LEU A 37 10.90 8.93 3.15
C LEU A 37 10.24 9.76 2.04
N ASN A 38 10.17 11.08 2.20
CA ASN A 38 9.44 11.96 1.31
C ASN A 38 9.92 11.93 -0.15
N SER A 39 11.20 11.64 -0.38
CA SER A 39 11.75 11.57 -1.75
C SER A 39 11.41 10.26 -2.48
N PHE A 40 10.91 9.25 -1.77
CA PHE A 40 10.64 7.94 -2.37
C PHE A 40 9.23 7.81 -2.96
N PHE A 41 8.29 8.65 -2.53
CA PHE A 41 6.90 8.53 -2.94
C PHE A 41 6.52 9.52 -4.03
N ASP A 42 5.88 9.00 -5.07
CA ASP A 42 5.36 9.83 -6.16
C ASP A 42 4.10 10.56 -5.74
N ASP A 43 3.26 9.94 -4.91
CA ASP A 43 2.02 10.52 -4.42
C ASP A 43 1.67 10.05 -3.02
N LEU A 44 0.92 10.89 -2.30
CA LEU A 44 0.32 10.57 -1.02
C LEU A 44 -1.19 10.75 -1.16
N PHE A 45 -1.94 9.64 -1.12
CA PHE A 45 -3.40 9.68 -1.25
C PHE A 45 -4.06 9.65 0.11
N SER A 46 -4.88 10.67 0.39
CA SER A 46 -5.64 10.76 1.63
C SER A 46 -7.12 10.61 1.35
N ILE A 47 -7.85 9.99 2.27
CA ILE A 47 -9.30 9.85 2.17
C ILE A 47 -10.03 11.20 2.14
N GLU A 48 -9.38 12.28 2.58
CA GLU A 48 -9.98 13.63 2.52
C GLU A 48 -10.31 14.04 1.10
N GLU A 49 -9.61 13.52 0.10
CA GLU A 49 -9.86 13.82 -1.31
C GLU A 49 -11.22 13.30 -1.76
N VAL A 50 -11.72 12.21 -1.18
CA VAL A 50 -13.00 11.60 -1.53
C VAL A 50 -14.01 11.64 -0.39
N GLY A 51 -13.60 11.97 0.83
CA GLY A 51 -14.47 12.09 1.99
C GLY A 51 -15.04 10.78 2.52
N ILE A 52 -14.48 9.65 2.16
CA ILE A 52 -14.94 8.33 2.56
C ILE A 52 -13.73 7.50 3.01
N TYR A 53 -13.91 6.71 4.07
CA TYR A 53 -12.85 5.87 4.62
C TYR A 53 -12.72 4.53 3.89
N LYS A 54 -11.52 3.93 3.94
CA LYS A 54 -11.34 2.53 3.57
C LYS A 54 -12.32 1.66 4.38
N PRO A 55 -12.80 0.53 3.85
CA PRO A 55 -12.46 -0.09 2.57
C PRO A 55 -13.39 0.27 1.40
N ASN A 56 -13.97 1.46 1.40
CA ASN A 56 -14.84 1.88 0.31
C ASN A 56 -14.06 1.92 -1.01
N ALA A 57 -14.69 1.44 -2.09
CA ALA A 57 -14.07 1.37 -3.41
C ALA A 57 -13.55 2.73 -3.91
N LYS A 58 -14.22 3.82 -3.57
CA LYS A 58 -13.80 5.17 -3.98
C LYS A 58 -12.41 5.53 -3.48
N VAL A 59 -12.00 4.99 -2.33
CA VAL A 59 -10.65 5.21 -1.80
C VAL A 59 -9.64 4.49 -2.69
N TYR A 60 -9.91 3.23 -3.04
CA TYR A 60 -9.00 2.44 -3.88
C TYR A 60 -9.00 2.90 -5.34
N ASP A 61 -10.01 3.65 -5.78
CA ASP A 61 -10.04 4.25 -7.12
C ASP A 61 -8.99 5.34 -7.30
N MET A 62 -8.54 6.01 -6.23
CA MET A 62 -7.64 7.16 -6.35
C MET A 62 -6.36 6.86 -7.14
N PRO A 63 -5.55 5.84 -6.77
CA PRO A 63 -4.35 5.54 -7.56
C PRO A 63 -4.66 5.01 -8.95
N VAL A 64 -5.75 4.26 -9.12
CA VAL A 64 -6.19 3.78 -10.44
C VAL A 64 -6.45 4.95 -11.37
N ASN A 65 -7.17 5.96 -10.90
CA ASN A 65 -7.49 7.14 -11.69
C ASN A 65 -6.27 8.01 -11.96
N LYS A 66 -5.39 8.17 -10.96
CA LYS A 66 -4.19 8.99 -11.10
C LYS A 66 -3.22 8.42 -12.12
N TYR A 67 -2.94 7.12 -12.04
CA TYR A 67 -1.93 6.48 -12.88
C TYR A 67 -2.52 5.86 -14.15
N LYS A 68 -3.85 5.84 -14.29
CA LYS A 68 -4.55 5.28 -15.44
C LYS A 68 -4.14 3.84 -15.74
N VAL A 69 -4.12 3.04 -14.68
CA VAL A 69 -3.76 1.62 -14.74
C VAL A 69 -4.95 0.77 -14.31
N LYS A 70 -4.88 -0.53 -14.61
CA LYS A 70 -5.88 -1.49 -14.11
C LYS A 70 -5.57 -1.83 -12.65
N PRO A 71 -6.58 -2.14 -11.82
CA PRO A 71 -6.32 -2.52 -10.42
C PRO A 71 -5.29 -3.64 -10.28
N ALA A 72 -5.33 -4.65 -11.11
CA ALA A 72 -4.40 -5.78 -11.06
C ALA A 72 -2.93 -5.38 -11.31
N GLU A 73 -2.69 -4.21 -11.90
CA GLU A 73 -1.35 -3.68 -12.12
C GLU A 73 -0.77 -2.99 -10.88
N ILE A 74 -1.59 -2.81 -9.83
CA ILE A 74 -1.17 -2.20 -8.58
C ILE A 74 -0.86 -3.29 -7.56
N THR A 75 0.35 -3.30 -7.05
CA THR A 75 0.73 -4.15 -5.92
C THR A 75 0.48 -3.35 -4.65
N PHE A 76 -0.39 -3.87 -3.79
CA PHE A 76 -0.85 -3.20 -2.58
C PHE A 76 -0.37 -3.95 -1.35
N LEU A 77 0.31 -3.24 -0.45
CA LEU A 77 0.86 -3.83 0.77
C LEU A 77 0.18 -3.22 1.98
N SER A 78 -0.25 -4.06 2.90
CA SER A 78 -0.76 -3.61 4.19
C SER A 78 -0.51 -4.66 5.26
N ALA A 79 -0.33 -4.19 6.50
CA ALA A 79 -0.26 -5.05 7.68
C ALA A 79 -1.66 -5.32 8.24
N ASN A 80 -2.64 -4.55 7.86
CA ASN A 80 -4.03 -4.68 8.33
C ASN A 80 -4.81 -5.65 7.45
N THR A 81 -5.30 -6.73 8.05
CA THR A 81 -6.00 -7.78 7.28
C THR A 81 -7.23 -7.26 6.56
N TRP A 82 -8.01 -6.37 7.20
CA TRP A 82 -9.19 -5.78 6.58
C TRP A 82 -8.84 -4.94 5.34
N ASP A 83 -7.68 -4.26 5.37
CA ASP A 83 -7.21 -3.43 4.27
C ASP A 83 -6.68 -4.29 3.11
N VAL A 84 -5.95 -5.36 3.43
CA VAL A 84 -5.51 -6.35 2.43
C VAL A 84 -6.72 -6.94 1.72
N SER A 85 -7.75 -7.31 2.47
CA SER A 85 -8.99 -7.87 1.91
C SER A 85 -9.74 -6.82 1.08
N GLY A 86 -9.84 -5.59 1.56
CA GLY A 86 -10.50 -4.51 0.84
C GLY A 86 -9.83 -4.20 -0.49
N GLY A 87 -8.51 -4.07 -0.49
CA GLY A 87 -7.74 -3.83 -1.71
C GLY A 87 -7.82 -5.00 -2.68
N GLY A 88 -7.74 -6.23 -2.16
CA GLY A 88 -7.83 -7.44 -2.97
C GLY A 88 -9.21 -7.63 -3.60
N ASN A 89 -10.27 -7.41 -2.84
CA ASN A 89 -11.63 -7.48 -3.36
C ASN A 89 -11.91 -6.38 -4.38
N TYR A 90 -11.27 -5.23 -4.25
CA TYR A 90 -11.33 -4.17 -5.25
C TYR A 90 -10.66 -4.59 -6.57
N GLY A 91 -9.62 -5.40 -6.51
CA GLY A 91 -8.91 -5.90 -7.67
C GLY A 91 -7.39 -5.75 -7.64
N TYR A 92 -6.84 -5.17 -6.58
CA TYR A 92 -5.39 -5.03 -6.42
C TYR A 92 -4.70 -6.38 -6.24
N ASN A 93 -3.43 -6.45 -6.59
CA ASN A 93 -2.55 -7.53 -6.20
C ASN A 93 -2.13 -7.28 -4.74
N SER A 94 -2.94 -7.76 -3.80
CA SER A 94 -2.74 -7.50 -2.37
C SER A 94 -1.76 -8.44 -1.72
N ILE A 95 -0.86 -7.87 -0.92
CA ILE A 95 0.17 -8.59 -0.18
C ILE A 95 0.01 -8.25 1.31
N TRP A 96 -0.04 -9.29 2.15
CA TRP A 96 -0.10 -9.11 3.59
C TRP A 96 1.30 -9.04 4.18
N VAL A 97 1.64 -7.91 4.79
CA VAL A 97 2.90 -7.72 5.50
C VAL A 97 2.70 -8.18 6.94
N ASN A 98 3.09 -9.41 7.25
CA ASN A 98 2.84 -10.04 8.54
C ASN A 98 4.13 -10.11 9.37
N ARG A 99 4.54 -8.98 9.93
CA ARG A 99 5.76 -8.89 10.75
C ARG A 99 5.64 -9.63 12.07
N SER A 100 4.43 -9.75 12.60
CA SER A 100 4.16 -10.35 13.92
C SER A 100 3.79 -11.83 13.84
N ASN A 101 3.81 -12.44 12.66
CA ASN A 101 3.44 -13.83 12.43
C ASN A 101 2.06 -14.17 13.01
N LYS A 102 1.08 -13.32 12.74
CA LYS A 102 -0.31 -13.49 13.18
C LYS A 102 -1.09 -14.37 12.20
N ILE A 103 -2.26 -14.84 12.64
CA ILE A 103 -3.21 -15.55 11.77
C ILE A 103 -4.03 -14.50 11.02
N PHE A 104 -4.23 -14.71 9.71
CA PHE A 104 -5.10 -13.82 8.91
C PHE A 104 -6.55 -13.96 9.38
N ASP A 105 -7.26 -12.83 9.47
CA ASP A 105 -8.66 -12.82 9.88
C ASP A 105 -9.52 -13.62 8.92
N ASN A 106 -10.62 -14.18 9.43
CA ASN A 106 -11.57 -14.93 8.62
C ASN A 106 -12.44 -13.99 7.79
N LEU A 107 -11.85 -13.45 6.72
CA LEU A 107 -12.49 -12.56 5.77
C LEU A 107 -12.66 -13.29 4.42
N ASP A 108 -13.59 -12.79 3.60
CA ASP A 108 -13.88 -13.39 2.29
C ASP A 108 -12.78 -13.12 1.25
N TYR A 109 -11.53 -13.16 1.69
CA TYR A 109 -10.39 -12.93 0.82
C TYR A 109 -9.14 -13.61 1.38
N THR A 110 -8.40 -14.24 0.49
CA THR A 110 -7.07 -14.80 0.81
C THR A 110 -6.03 -13.98 0.04
N PRO A 111 -5.05 -13.37 0.72
CA PRO A 111 -4.03 -12.60 0.01
C PRO A 111 -3.21 -13.50 -0.92
N LYS A 112 -2.84 -12.96 -2.08
CA LYS A 112 -2.01 -13.69 -3.05
C LYS A 112 -0.64 -14.01 -2.49
N SER A 113 -0.12 -13.12 -1.64
CA SER A 113 1.18 -13.28 -1.03
C SER A 113 1.17 -12.79 0.40
N LYS A 114 2.01 -13.40 1.23
CA LYS A 114 2.26 -12.99 2.61
C LYS A 114 3.75 -12.84 2.77
N ILE A 115 4.20 -11.72 3.33
CA ILE A 115 5.60 -11.46 3.61
C ILE A 115 5.78 -11.06 5.07
N GLY A 116 6.90 -11.44 5.67
CA GLY A 116 7.23 -11.07 7.04
C GLY A 116 7.89 -9.71 7.16
N ASN A 117 8.56 -9.26 6.10
CA ASN A 117 9.19 -7.95 6.02
C ASN A 117 9.30 -7.52 4.56
N LEU A 118 9.69 -6.27 4.32
CA LEU A 118 9.72 -5.72 2.97
C LEU A 118 10.85 -6.27 2.09
N ASN A 119 11.90 -6.87 2.67
CA ASN A 119 12.94 -7.50 1.86
C ASN A 119 12.38 -8.64 1.01
N GLU A 120 11.40 -9.36 1.52
CA GLU A 120 10.76 -10.46 0.79
C GLU A 120 9.97 -9.99 -0.43
N LEU A 121 9.57 -8.71 -0.46
CA LEU A 121 8.84 -8.14 -1.59
C LEU A 121 9.66 -8.19 -2.87
N LEU A 122 10.94 -7.91 -2.80
CA LEU A 122 11.83 -7.89 -3.97
C LEU A 122 11.95 -9.27 -4.62
N GLU A 123 11.70 -10.33 -3.88
CA GLU A 123 11.77 -11.69 -4.38
C GLU A 123 10.53 -12.09 -5.18
N ILE A 124 9.40 -11.46 -4.93
CA ILE A 124 8.11 -11.83 -5.54
C ILE A 124 7.61 -10.83 -6.60
N LEU A 125 8.31 -9.73 -6.79
CA LEU A 125 7.96 -8.75 -7.83
C LEU A 125 8.63 -9.04 -9.17
#